data_1fc2517d2aeb6f58a65409cbfddf2dca
#
_entry.id   1fc2517d2aeb6f58a65409cbfddf2dca
#
_cell.length_a   1.000
_cell.length_b   1.000
_cell.length_c   1.000
_cell.angle_alpha   90.00
_cell.angle_beta   90.00
_cell.angle_gamma   90.00
#
_symmetry.space_group_name_H-M   'P 1'
#
loop_
_entity.id
_entity.type
_entity.pdbx_description
1 polymer ?
#
loop_
_entity_poly.entity_id
_entity_poly.type
_entity_poly.pdbx_seq_one_letter_code
_entity_poly.pdbx_strand_id
1 'polypeptide(L)'
;MLFRSVSIPGAFTPTEIFTAYSGGGDIIKVFPGSSGPGFIKEVLAPLPHIPLMPTGGINLQNIHEFKNAGAVAFGVGKSLVDTNQKVTDAYLDEIIKNAQRFIQAINKV
;
A
#
# COMPACT_ATOMS: atom_id res chain seq x y z
N MET A 1 4.92 -30.81 6.76
CA MET A 1 3.95 -29.72 6.71
C MET A 1 4.65 -28.44 6.31
N LEU A 2 4.09 -27.74 5.34
CA LEU A 2 4.65 -26.47 4.90
C LEU A 2 3.86 -25.34 5.53
N PHE A 3 4.56 -24.50 6.29
CA PHE A 3 4.00 -23.25 6.75
C PHE A 3 4.15 -22.23 5.64
N ARG A 4 3.04 -21.58 5.29
CA ARG A 4 3.06 -20.55 4.27
C ARG A 4 2.67 -19.23 4.90
N SER A 5 3.60 -18.31 4.88
CA SER A 5 3.32 -16.91 5.22
C SER A 5 2.75 -16.20 4.01
N VAL A 6 2.03 -15.11 4.24
CA VAL A 6 1.63 -14.20 3.16
C VAL A 6 2.89 -13.59 2.57
N SER A 7 3.03 -13.69 1.24
CA SER A 7 4.17 -13.15 0.51
C SER A 7 3.78 -11.83 -0.16
N ILE A 8 4.52 -10.77 0.14
CA ILE A 8 4.28 -9.44 -0.44
C ILE A 8 5.57 -8.94 -1.08
N PRO A 9 5.96 -9.48 -2.23
CA PRO A 9 7.19 -9.05 -2.91
C PRO A 9 7.05 -7.66 -3.49
N GLY A 10 8.16 -6.93 -3.52
CA GLY A 10 8.23 -5.60 -4.13
C GLY A 10 8.53 -5.68 -5.62
N ALA A 11 7.86 -4.86 -6.40
CA ALA A 11 8.08 -4.73 -7.83
C ALA A 11 7.61 -3.35 -8.28
N PHE A 12 8.05 -2.93 -9.45
CA PHE A 12 7.62 -1.63 -9.99
C PHE A 12 7.04 -1.74 -11.39
N THR A 13 7.80 -2.27 -12.34
CA THR A 13 7.32 -2.36 -13.73
C THR A 13 6.25 -3.45 -13.89
N PRO A 14 5.38 -3.34 -14.91
CA PRO A 14 4.39 -4.39 -15.16
C PRO A 14 5.00 -5.78 -15.31
N THR A 15 6.17 -5.89 -15.96
CA THR A 15 6.86 -7.17 -16.10
C THR A 15 7.31 -7.73 -14.76
N GLU A 16 7.87 -6.89 -13.89
CA GLU A 16 8.25 -7.30 -12.54
C GLU A 16 7.03 -7.71 -11.71
N ILE A 17 5.96 -6.96 -11.80
CA ILE A 17 4.71 -7.23 -11.10
C ILE A 17 4.15 -8.59 -11.54
N PHE A 18 4.08 -8.83 -12.84
CA PHE A 18 3.62 -10.11 -13.39
C PHE A 18 4.52 -11.25 -12.94
N THR A 19 5.83 -11.06 -12.99
CA THR A 19 6.81 -12.09 -12.59
C THR A 19 6.68 -12.42 -11.10
N ALA A 20 6.55 -11.40 -10.24
CA ALA A 20 6.41 -11.59 -8.81
C ALA A 20 5.11 -12.34 -8.46
N TYR A 21 4.02 -12.01 -9.12
CA TYR A 21 2.74 -12.68 -8.91
C TYR A 21 2.79 -14.13 -9.41
N SER A 22 3.35 -14.35 -10.59
CA SER A 22 3.50 -15.68 -11.18
C SER A 22 4.41 -16.58 -10.34
N GLY A 23 5.37 -15.99 -9.65
CA GLY A 23 6.28 -16.71 -8.74
C GLY A 23 5.67 -17.03 -7.38
N GLY A 24 4.42 -16.66 -7.12
CA GLY A 24 3.71 -17.01 -5.89
C GLY A 24 3.46 -15.85 -4.92
N GLY A 25 3.72 -14.62 -5.31
CA GLY A 25 3.36 -13.46 -4.47
C GLY A 25 1.85 -13.38 -4.27
N ASP A 26 1.43 -13.15 -3.03
CA ASP A 26 0.01 -13.02 -2.70
C ASP A 26 -0.53 -11.64 -2.99
N ILE A 27 0.24 -10.62 -2.65
CA ILE A 27 -0.02 -9.22 -2.94
C ILE A 27 1.29 -8.64 -3.45
N ILE A 28 1.25 -7.81 -4.46
CA ILE A 28 2.47 -7.22 -5.02
C ILE A 28 2.61 -5.78 -4.51
N LYS A 29 3.66 -5.54 -3.76
CA LYS A 29 4.02 -4.21 -3.30
C LYS A 29 4.58 -3.41 -4.48
N VAL A 30 3.89 -2.34 -4.85
CA VAL A 30 4.36 -1.42 -5.89
C VAL A 30 5.13 -0.28 -5.22
N PHE A 31 6.43 -0.26 -5.45
CA PHE A 31 7.32 0.74 -4.87
C PHE A 31 8.27 1.28 -5.94
N PRO A 32 8.46 2.58 -6.03
CA PRO A 32 7.86 3.62 -5.19
C PRO A 32 6.42 3.97 -5.61
N GLY A 33 5.60 4.31 -4.63
CA GLY A 33 4.22 4.74 -4.85
C GLY A 33 4.09 6.15 -5.42
N SER A 34 5.20 6.87 -5.53
CA SER A 34 5.24 8.23 -6.05
C SER A 34 4.82 8.34 -7.52
N SER A 35 4.73 7.22 -8.24
CA SER A 35 4.17 7.18 -9.60
C SER A 35 2.69 7.52 -9.63
N GLY A 36 2.02 7.46 -8.49
CA GLY A 36 0.65 7.92 -8.33
C GLY A 36 -0.42 6.88 -8.65
N PRO A 37 -1.68 7.25 -8.38
CA PRO A 37 -2.82 6.35 -8.64
C PRO A 37 -3.00 5.99 -10.12
N GLY A 38 -2.66 6.90 -11.03
CA GLY A 38 -2.76 6.65 -12.46
C GLY A 38 -1.94 5.45 -12.90
N PHE A 39 -0.74 5.30 -12.35
CA PHE A 39 0.12 4.15 -12.64
C PHE A 39 -0.54 2.84 -12.21
N ILE A 40 -1.12 2.82 -11.01
CA ILE A 40 -1.86 1.64 -10.51
C ILE A 40 -2.99 1.27 -11.46
N LYS A 41 -3.77 2.25 -11.90
CA LYS A 41 -4.88 2.04 -12.80
C LYS A 41 -4.41 1.48 -14.15
N GLU A 42 -3.32 2.02 -14.69
CA GLU A 42 -2.78 1.58 -15.97
C GLU A 42 -2.22 0.16 -15.92
N VAL A 43 -1.54 -0.21 -14.83
CA VAL A 43 -1.04 -1.58 -14.63
C VAL A 43 -2.21 -2.56 -14.52
N LEU A 44 -3.26 -2.21 -13.79
CA LEU A 44 -4.40 -3.09 -13.58
C LEU A 44 -5.25 -3.26 -14.82
N ALA A 45 -5.16 -2.38 -15.82
CA ALA A 45 -5.91 -2.54 -17.06
C ALA A 45 -5.60 -3.89 -17.74
N PRO A 46 -4.32 -4.23 -18.04
CA PRO A 46 -4.00 -5.54 -18.59
C PRO A 46 -3.88 -6.65 -17.54
N LEU A 47 -3.73 -6.32 -16.25
CA LEU A 47 -3.46 -7.28 -15.18
C LEU A 47 -4.47 -7.12 -14.03
N PRO A 48 -5.80 -7.20 -14.31
CA PRO A 48 -6.80 -6.87 -13.31
C PRO A 48 -6.89 -7.85 -12.15
N HIS A 49 -6.30 -9.03 -12.30
CA HIS A 49 -6.34 -10.10 -11.29
C HIS A 49 -5.20 -10.00 -10.26
N ILE A 50 -4.23 -9.12 -10.46
CA ILE A 50 -3.07 -9.03 -9.56
C ILE A 50 -3.38 -8.04 -8.44
N PRO A 51 -3.37 -8.49 -7.16
CA PRO A 51 -3.58 -7.58 -6.03
C PRO A 51 -2.36 -6.67 -5.84
N LEU A 52 -2.57 -5.36 -5.87
CA LEU A 52 -1.49 -4.38 -5.74
C LEU A 52 -1.59 -3.61 -4.42
N MET A 53 -0.42 -3.38 -3.81
CA MET A 53 -0.26 -2.59 -2.59
C MET A 53 0.75 -1.47 -2.85
N PRO A 54 0.31 -0.28 -3.24
CA PRO A 54 1.23 0.85 -3.40
C PRO A 54 1.84 1.23 -2.06
N THR A 55 3.12 1.56 -2.09
CA THR A 55 3.91 1.88 -0.90
C THR A 55 4.88 3.00 -1.23
N GLY A 56 4.99 3.96 -0.34
CA GLY A 56 5.81 5.15 -0.54
C GLY A 56 4.98 6.33 -1.00
N GLY A 57 4.97 7.38 -0.18
CA GLY A 57 4.21 8.59 -0.47
C GLY A 57 2.70 8.49 -0.24
N ILE A 58 2.23 7.41 0.36
CA ILE A 58 0.81 7.25 0.70
C ILE A 58 0.49 8.09 1.94
N ASN A 59 -0.57 8.88 1.87
CA ASN A 59 -0.99 9.76 2.95
C ASN A 59 -2.53 9.91 2.96
N LEU A 60 -3.05 10.67 3.93
CA LEU A 60 -4.48 10.85 4.09
C LEU A 60 -5.14 11.55 2.89
N GLN A 61 -4.38 12.39 2.18
CA GLN A 61 -4.90 13.14 1.04
C GLN A 61 -5.02 12.30 -0.22
N ASN A 62 -4.19 11.27 -0.39
CA ASN A 62 -4.13 10.51 -1.63
C ASN A 62 -4.58 9.04 -1.52
N ILE A 63 -4.71 8.49 -0.30
CA ILE A 63 -5.00 7.06 -0.14
C ILE A 63 -6.32 6.66 -0.81
N HIS A 64 -7.31 7.54 -0.78
CA HIS A 64 -8.60 7.27 -1.40
C HIS A 64 -8.49 7.17 -2.93
N GLU A 65 -7.63 8.00 -3.53
CA GLU A 65 -7.39 7.95 -4.97
C GLU A 65 -6.72 6.64 -5.38
N PHE A 66 -5.77 6.15 -4.56
CA PHE A 66 -5.15 4.85 -4.80
C PHE A 66 -6.17 3.70 -4.67
N LYS A 67 -7.07 3.80 -3.70
CA LYS A 67 -8.16 2.82 -3.58
C LYS A 67 -9.03 2.83 -4.82
N ASN A 68 -9.42 4.00 -5.30
CA ASN A 68 -10.26 4.12 -6.50
C ASN A 68 -9.55 3.61 -7.74
N ALA A 69 -8.23 3.69 -7.78
CA ALA A 69 -7.42 3.15 -8.87
C ALA A 69 -7.38 1.62 -8.88
N GLY A 70 -7.81 0.97 -7.79
CA GLY A 70 -7.90 -0.48 -7.70
C GLY A 70 -6.95 -1.12 -6.71
N ALA A 71 -6.17 -0.36 -5.94
CA ALA A 71 -5.30 -0.92 -4.91
C ALA A 71 -6.13 -1.65 -3.85
N VAL A 72 -5.64 -2.79 -3.38
CA VAL A 72 -6.32 -3.63 -2.38
C VAL A 72 -5.74 -3.47 -0.97
N ALA A 73 -4.55 -2.90 -0.87
CA ALA A 73 -3.86 -2.65 0.39
C ALA A 73 -2.93 -1.45 0.20
N PHE A 74 -2.39 -0.94 1.29
CA PHE A 74 -1.59 0.30 1.26
C PHE A 74 -0.44 0.17 2.23
N GLY A 75 0.78 0.45 1.76
CA GLY A 75 1.94 0.55 2.63
C GLY A 75 2.10 1.99 3.10
N VAL A 76 1.90 2.22 4.38
CA VAL A 76 1.97 3.56 4.96
C VAL A 76 3.13 3.62 5.95
N GLY A 77 4.07 4.52 5.69
CA GLY A 77 5.25 4.69 6.51
C GLY A 77 5.21 5.97 7.34
N LYS A 78 6.02 6.93 6.96
CA LYS A 78 6.24 8.17 7.71
C LYS A 78 4.96 8.98 7.95
N SER A 79 3.99 8.93 7.05
CA SER A 79 2.74 9.66 7.23
C SER A 79 1.88 9.09 8.37
N LEU A 80 2.15 7.86 8.81
CA LEU A 80 1.50 7.26 9.97
C LEU A 80 2.42 7.28 11.20
N VAL A 81 3.66 6.82 11.04
CA VAL A 81 4.63 6.74 12.13
C VAL A 81 5.91 7.46 11.73
N ASP A 82 6.22 8.54 12.43
CA ASP A 82 7.48 9.26 12.27
C ASP A 82 8.48 8.75 13.33
N THR A 83 9.45 7.97 12.88
CA THR A 83 10.45 7.36 13.76
C THR A 83 11.45 8.38 14.33
N ASN A 84 11.42 9.62 13.87
CA ASN A 84 12.21 10.70 14.44
C ASN A 84 11.56 11.32 15.68
N GLN A 85 10.30 11.01 15.95
CA GLN A 85 9.59 11.46 17.12
C GLN A 85 9.98 10.65 18.35
N LYS A 86 10.03 11.33 19.51
CA LYS A 86 10.25 10.65 20.78
C LYS A 86 9.03 9.81 21.14
N VAL A 87 9.28 8.59 21.59
CA VAL A 87 8.20 7.70 22.03
C VAL A 87 7.65 8.17 23.37
N THR A 88 6.42 8.65 23.37
CA THR A 88 5.67 9.07 24.56
C THR A 88 4.25 8.51 24.46
N ASP A 89 3.55 8.45 25.59
CA ASP A 89 2.14 8.01 25.58
C ASP A 89 1.29 8.92 24.70
N ALA A 90 1.54 10.21 24.73
CA ALA A 90 0.82 11.17 23.89
C ALA A 90 1.07 10.89 22.40
N TYR A 91 2.30 10.57 22.01
CA TYR A 91 2.62 10.25 20.62
C TYR A 91 1.98 8.92 20.18
N LEU A 92 1.97 7.92 21.05
CA LEU A 92 1.31 6.64 20.76
C LEU A 92 -0.20 6.84 20.55
N ASP A 93 -0.85 7.68 21.36
CA ASP A 93 -2.25 8.02 21.16
C ASP A 93 -2.49 8.73 19.84
N GLU A 94 -1.56 9.60 19.43
CA GLU A 94 -1.62 10.28 18.15
C GLU A 94 -1.53 9.29 16.97
N ILE A 95 -0.66 8.29 17.06
CA ILE A 95 -0.54 7.23 16.05
C ILE A 95 -1.88 6.49 15.91
N ILE A 96 -2.52 6.15 17.03
CA ILE A 96 -3.82 5.47 17.03
C ILE A 96 -4.86 6.33 16.29
N LYS A 97 -4.92 7.61 16.60
CA LYS A 97 -5.86 8.53 15.94
C LYS A 97 -5.59 8.65 14.45
N ASN A 98 -4.32 8.72 14.06
CA ASN A 98 -3.93 8.78 12.66
C ASN A 98 -4.30 7.49 11.92
N ALA A 99 -4.09 6.33 12.54
CA ALA A 99 -4.49 5.06 11.96
C ALA A 99 -6.00 5.01 11.71
N GLN A 100 -6.80 5.51 12.66
CA GLN A 100 -8.25 5.61 12.50
C GLN A 100 -8.64 6.51 11.34
N ARG A 101 -7.94 7.63 11.17
CA ARG A 101 -8.16 8.54 10.03
C ARG A 101 -7.86 7.86 8.69
N PHE A 102 -6.80 7.06 8.63
CA PHE A 102 -6.48 6.29 7.43
C PHE A 102 -7.60 5.30 7.10
N ILE A 103 -8.10 4.58 8.10
CA ILE A 103 -9.21 3.63 7.90
C ILE A 103 -10.46 4.37 7.39
N GLN A 104 -10.77 5.53 7.95
CA GLN A 104 -11.90 6.34 7.50
C GLN A 104 -11.71 6.81 6.05
N ALA A 105 -10.49 7.23 5.70
CA ALA A 105 -10.18 7.68 4.35
C ALA A 105 -10.30 6.55 3.33
N ILE A 106 -9.90 5.33 3.69
CA ILE A 106 -10.02 4.14 2.85
C ILE A 106 -11.50 3.78 2.62
N ASN A 107 -12.31 3.91 3.67
CA ASN A 107 -13.74 3.54 3.62
C ASN A 107 -14.64 4.65 3.08
N LYS A 108 -14.08 5.78 2.73
CA LYS A 108 -14.83 6.89 2.14
C LYS A 108 -15.37 6.48 0.76
N VAL A 109 -16.62 6.79 0.54
CA VAL A 109 -17.31 6.51 -0.74
C VAL A 109 -17.06 7.62 -1.75
#